data_587ef6fb92e106d4398fa383a24cd05b
#
_entry.id   587ef6fb92e106d4398fa383a24cd05b
#
_cell.length_a   1.000
_cell.length_b   1.000
_cell.length_c   1.000
_cell.angle_alpha   90.00
_cell.angle_beta   90.00
_cell.angle_gamma   90.00
#
_symmetry.space_group_name_H-M   'P 1'
#
loop_
_entity.id
_entity.type
_entity.pdbx_description
1 polymer ?
#
loop_
_entity_poly.entity_id
_entity_poly.type
_entity_poly.pdbx_seq_one_letter_code
_entity_poly.pdbx_strand_id
1 'polypeptide(L)'
;MNANAGIRRKEFLAKGAAALAAAATAPLVGVAGARAAADRAFGRGELGLVGMDHVGLTVPDINQAIEWFEDVLGASAPLTFGPFPAGAFVASVVDVAETASIDQITMLRIGHSANIELFQYTAPDGQRHDVPKNSDWTGHHVAFYVTDIAPAIEYMVEKGVRRMPAGPFTLTQGPAAGQTIQYFQTPWGTYIEFISYPNGMAYDVPSVHPLWSPKRNGTDSVATTVPGLLGIDHIGLTVPNLAVAATWLEEKLGFTNPLTFGPFSDPSGTFMTDLVDVHPRAVVEQIRMLRGGNGPGVELFQYTSPDQDTSFRMNSDWFGHHVAFYVRDIEKGVETLQSQAGTKLFGPVTLTDGPAAGQSINYFHDPFGTDVELISYPHGMAYEATAPILLWDPRDNHP
;
A
#
# COMPACT_ATOMS: atom_id res chain seq x y z
N MET A 1 26.47 16.54 -23.92
CA MET A 1 25.71 15.32 -24.26
C MET A 1 24.31 15.28 -23.65
N ASN A 2 23.77 16.38 -23.11
CA ASN A 2 22.48 16.38 -22.38
C ASN A 2 21.25 16.91 -23.14
N ALA A 3 21.39 17.34 -24.37
CA ALA A 3 20.25 17.90 -25.16
C ALA A 3 19.32 16.79 -25.71
N ASN A 4 19.84 15.60 -25.99
CA ASN A 4 19.06 14.52 -26.62
C ASN A 4 18.14 13.75 -25.60
N ALA A 5 18.47 13.75 -24.32
CA ALA A 5 17.63 13.11 -23.31
C ALA A 5 16.33 13.90 -23.04
N GLY A 6 16.43 15.23 -23.05
CA GLY A 6 15.28 16.10 -22.86
C GLY A 6 14.26 16.08 -24.01
N ILE A 7 14.73 15.84 -25.23
CA ILE A 7 13.87 15.78 -26.44
C ILE A 7 13.09 14.44 -26.42
N ARG A 8 13.73 13.33 -26.09
CA ARG A 8 13.06 12.01 -26.00
C ARG A 8 12.03 11.95 -24.89
N ARG A 9 12.28 12.64 -23.77
CA ARG A 9 11.35 12.75 -22.65
C ARG A 9 10.06 13.50 -23.05
N LYS A 10 10.19 14.57 -23.85
CA LYS A 10 9.04 15.31 -24.39
C LYS A 10 8.24 14.52 -25.42
N GLU A 11 8.90 13.70 -26.25
CA GLU A 11 8.23 12.84 -27.24
C GLU A 11 7.50 11.65 -26.59
N PHE A 12 8.01 11.11 -25.49
CA PHE A 12 7.33 10.07 -24.70
C PHE A 12 6.02 10.62 -24.11
N LEU A 13 6.07 11.81 -23.51
CA LEU A 13 4.89 12.50 -22.98
C LEU A 13 3.85 12.81 -24.06
N ALA A 14 4.31 13.15 -25.29
CA ALA A 14 3.42 13.44 -26.42
C ALA A 14 2.78 12.18 -27.03
N LYS A 15 3.46 11.01 -27.02
CA LYS A 15 2.96 9.77 -27.61
C LYS A 15 2.05 8.96 -26.66
N GLY A 16 2.29 9.04 -25.36
CA GLY A 16 1.36 8.49 -24.34
C GLY A 16 0.01 9.25 -24.31
N ALA A 17 0.04 10.52 -24.69
CA ALA A 17 -1.12 11.39 -24.74
C ALA A 17 -2.12 11.09 -25.87
N ALA A 18 -1.67 10.52 -26.97
CA ALA A 18 -2.52 10.30 -28.15
C ALA A 18 -3.50 9.11 -28.00
N ALA A 19 -3.29 8.22 -27.05
CA ALA A 19 -4.13 7.03 -26.83
C ALA A 19 -5.33 7.26 -25.89
N LEU A 20 -5.42 8.42 -25.21
CA LEU A 20 -6.40 8.68 -24.13
C LEU A 20 -7.55 9.65 -24.50
N ALA A 21 -7.72 10.00 -25.77
CA ALA A 21 -8.70 11.00 -26.19
C ALA A 21 -10.14 10.51 -26.40
N ALA A 22 -10.50 9.29 -25.99
CA ALA A 22 -11.83 8.74 -26.22
C ALA A 22 -12.46 8.14 -24.96
N ALA A 23 -12.94 8.95 -24.02
CA ALA A 23 -14.08 8.68 -23.15
C ALA A 23 -14.27 9.77 -22.09
N ALA A 24 -15.18 10.71 -22.26
CA ALA A 24 -15.98 11.28 -21.17
C ALA A 24 -16.93 12.37 -21.68
N THR A 25 -18.20 12.06 -21.81
CA THR A 25 -19.27 13.06 -21.68
C THR A 25 -20.41 12.44 -20.87
N ALA A 26 -20.52 12.80 -19.60
CA ALA A 26 -21.73 12.64 -18.80
C ALA A 26 -21.96 13.87 -17.93
N PRO A 27 -23.21 14.30 -17.67
CA PRO A 27 -23.53 15.62 -17.14
C PRO A 27 -23.35 15.71 -15.61
N LEU A 28 -22.87 16.87 -15.18
CA LEU A 28 -22.67 17.29 -13.80
C LEU A 28 -24.00 17.60 -13.09
N VAL A 29 -24.39 16.79 -12.10
CA VAL A 29 -25.41 17.18 -11.13
C VAL A 29 -25.02 16.67 -9.73
N GLY A 30 -24.86 17.58 -8.76
CA GLY A 30 -24.95 17.27 -7.34
C GLY A 30 -23.74 16.68 -6.61
N VAL A 31 -22.50 17.13 -6.88
CA VAL A 31 -21.26 16.53 -6.38
C VAL A 31 -21.07 16.55 -4.85
N ALA A 32 -21.50 17.60 -4.14
CA ALA A 32 -21.23 17.72 -2.69
C ALA A 32 -22.09 16.78 -1.80
N GLY A 33 -23.34 16.55 -2.19
CA GLY A 33 -24.25 15.67 -1.44
C GLY A 33 -23.94 14.19 -1.63
N ALA A 34 -23.41 13.82 -2.79
CA ALA A 34 -23.03 12.44 -3.11
C ALA A 34 -21.72 12.02 -2.38
N ARG A 35 -20.76 12.94 -2.22
CA ARG A 35 -19.54 12.72 -1.42
C ARG A 35 -19.84 12.34 0.02
N ALA A 36 -20.67 13.14 0.71
CA ALA A 36 -21.05 12.87 2.11
C ALA A 36 -21.91 11.61 2.29
N ALA A 37 -22.58 11.13 1.24
CA ALA A 37 -23.35 9.89 1.26
C ALA A 37 -22.45 8.66 1.03
N ALA A 38 -21.44 8.78 0.18
CA ALA A 38 -20.49 7.70 -0.10
C ALA A 38 -19.60 7.42 1.13
N ASP A 39 -19.06 8.46 1.76
CA ASP A 39 -18.24 8.31 2.97
C ASP A 39 -19.05 7.72 4.14
N ARG A 40 -20.37 7.95 4.19
CA ARG A 40 -21.29 7.29 5.14
C ARG A 40 -21.67 5.86 4.77
N ALA A 41 -21.44 5.43 3.54
CA ALA A 41 -21.75 4.06 3.09
C ALA A 41 -20.67 3.06 3.46
N PHE A 42 -19.39 3.50 3.57
CA PHE A 42 -18.32 2.65 4.05
C PHE A 42 -18.58 2.17 5.49
N GLY A 43 -18.39 0.88 5.75
CA GLY A 43 -18.66 0.25 7.03
C GLY A 43 -20.13 -0.14 7.26
N ARG A 44 -21.03 0.10 6.29
CA ARG A 44 -22.45 -0.35 6.32
C ARG A 44 -22.70 -1.61 5.52
N GLY A 45 -21.71 -2.12 4.77
CA GLY A 45 -21.80 -3.39 4.09
C GLY A 45 -21.85 -4.56 5.08
N GLU A 46 -22.21 -5.74 4.60
CA GLU A 46 -22.30 -6.96 5.42
C GLU A 46 -20.95 -7.31 6.08
N LEU A 47 -19.83 -7.00 5.41
CA LEU A 47 -18.46 -7.21 5.94
C LEU A 47 -18.13 -6.29 7.13
N GLY A 48 -18.76 -5.11 7.23
CA GLY A 48 -18.45 -4.13 8.28
C GLY A 48 -17.07 -3.49 8.18
N LEU A 49 -16.46 -3.49 6.97
CA LEU A 49 -15.14 -2.90 6.70
C LEU A 49 -15.15 -1.39 6.98
N VAL A 50 -14.16 -0.91 7.73
CA VAL A 50 -13.98 0.51 8.06
C VAL A 50 -12.91 1.15 7.19
N GLY A 51 -11.76 0.49 7.02
CA GLY A 51 -10.65 0.99 6.22
C GLY A 51 -9.38 0.19 6.40
N MET A 52 -8.32 0.61 5.71
CA MET A 52 -6.99 0.00 5.87
C MET A 52 -6.42 0.37 7.24
N ASP A 53 -5.97 -0.62 7.99
CA ASP A 53 -5.34 -0.48 9.30
C ASP A 53 -3.81 -0.39 9.18
N HIS A 54 -3.23 -1.36 8.48
CA HIS A 54 -1.79 -1.40 8.25
C HIS A 54 -1.43 -2.15 6.96
N VAL A 55 -0.15 -1.99 6.59
CA VAL A 55 0.54 -2.80 5.59
C VAL A 55 1.60 -3.62 6.31
N GLY A 56 1.52 -4.94 6.22
CA GLY A 56 2.52 -5.84 6.76
C GLY A 56 3.67 -6.06 5.77
N LEU A 57 4.90 -5.98 6.26
CA LEU A 57 6.12 -6.13 5.46
C LEU A 57 7.11 -7.03 6.18
N THR A 58 7.56 -8.09 5.52
CA THR A 58 8.64 -8.93 6.03
C THR A 58 9.99 -8.38 5.60
N VAL A 59 10.83 -8.10 6.60
CA VAL A 59 12.15 -7.49 6.43
C VAL A 59 13.28 -8.45 6.86
N PRO A 60 14.49 -8.31 6.27
CA PRO A 60 15.62 -9.16 6.64
C PRO A 60 16.12 -8.98 8.08
N ASP A 61 16.10 -7.74 8.56
CA ASP A 61 16.52 -7.34 9.91
C ASP A 61 15.56 -6.26 10.41
N ILE A 62 14.73 -6.63 11.37
CA ILE A 62 13.66 -5.76 11.87
C ILE A 62 14.22 -4.57 12.66
N ASN A 63 15.35 -4.74 13.37
CA ASN A 63 15.95 -3.65 14.11
C ASN A 63 16.53 -2.60 13.18
N GLN A 64 17.22 -3.02 12.11
CA GLN A 64 17.70 -2.12 11.07
C GLN A 64 16.54 -1.39 10.38
N ALA A 65 15.45 -2.09 10.12
CA ALA A 65 14.28 -1.49 9.51
C ALA A 65 13.61 -0.45 10.44
N ILE A 66 13.41 -0.77 11.71
CA ILE A 66 12.86 0.17 12.71
C ILE A 66 13.73 1.43 12.78
N GLU A 67 15.04 1.27 13.00
CA GLU A 67 15.98 2.40 13.08
C GLU A 67 15.92 3.29 11.81
N TRP A 68 15.83 2.66 10.63
CA TRP A 68 15.74 3.40 9.38
C TRP A 68 14.41 4.18 9.26
N PHE A 69 13.28 3.55 9.57
CA PHE A 69 11.97 4.22 9.52
C PHE A 69 11.88 5.37 10.54
N GLU A 70 12.44 5.19 11.72
CA GLU A 70 12.51 6.23 12.77
C GLU A 70 13.42 7.41 12.34
N ASP A 71 14.65 7.12 11.88
CA ASP A 71 15.62 8.15 11.51
C ASP A 71 15.27 8.87 10.20
N VAL A 72 14.79 8.13 9.20
CA VAL A 72 14.54 8.67 7.85
C VAL A 72 13.14 9.23 7.70
N LEU A 73 12.11 8.53 8.14
CA LEU A 73 10.72 8.97 7.96
C LEU A 73 10.08 9.58 9.21
N GLY A 74 10.76 9.51 10.38
CA GLY A 74 10.22 9.98 11.63
C GLY A 74 9.13 9.07 12.19
N ALA A 75 9.23 7.77 11.92
CA ALA A 75 8.31 6.79 12.47
C ALA A 75 8.39 6.74 14.00
N SER A 76 7.32 6.29 14.64
CA SER A 76 7.31 5.84 16.02
C SER A 76 6.94 4.36 16.07
N ALA A 77 7.57 3.60 16.97
CA ALA A 77 7.34 2.16 17.15
C ALA A 77 6.61 1.86 18.48
N PRO A 78 5.31 2.22 18.61
CA PRO A 78 4.61 2.14 19.88
C PRO A 78 4.28 0.72 20.33
N LEU A 79 4.32 -0.27 19.42
CA LEU A 79 3.89 -1.62 19.70
C LEU A 79 4.88 -2.63 19.11
N THR A 80 5.50 -3.44 19.99
CA THR A 80 6.35 -4.58 19.61
C THR A 80 5.90 -5.81 20.41
N PHE A 81 5.78 -6.95 19.74
CA PHE A 81 5.34 -8.20 20.34
C PHE A 81 5.92 -9.44 19.64
N GLY A 82 5.65 -10.64 20.18
CA GLY A 82 6.31 -11.88 19.82
C GLY A 82 7.37 -12.25 20.88
N PRO A 83 8.24 -13.26 20.65
CA PRO A 83 8.22 -14.12 19.47
C PRO A 83 7.06 -15.13 19.47
N PHE A 84 6.76 -15.66 18.26
CA PHE A 84 5.85 -16.79 18.10
C PHE A 84 6.63 -17.99 17.57
N PRO A 85 6.72 -19.09 18.33
CA PRO A 85 7.53 -20.23 17.96
C PRO A 85 6.99 -20.95 16.71
N ALA A 86 7.89 -21.57 15.98
CA ALA A 86 7.55 -22.45 14.86
C ALA A 86 6.54 -23.54 15.27
N GLY A 87 5.67 -23.92 14.36
CA GLY A 87 4.68 -24.97 14.59
C GLY A 87 3.41 -24.80 13.77
N ALA A 88 2.58 -25.83 13.78
CA ALA A 88 1.33 -25.89 13.01
C ALA A 88 0.37 -24.71 13.28
N PHE A 89 0.39 -24.14 14.49
CA PHE A 89 -0.45 -23.00 14.81
C PHE A 89 -0.05 -21.77 14.00
N VAL A 90 1.22 -21.33 14.08
CA VAL A 90 1.71 -20.17 13.31
C VAL A 90 1.53 -20.42 11.82
N ALA A 91 1.92 -21.60 11.32
CA ALA A 91 1.75 -21.99 9.93
C ALA A 91 0.30 -21.85 9.45
N SER A 92 -0.66 -22.26 10.26
CA SER A 92 -2.09 -22.22 9.89
C SER A 92 -2.70 -20.82 9.96
N VAL A 93 -2.15 -19.89 10.75
CA VAL A 93 -2.66 -18.53 10.92
C VAL A 93 -2.18 -17.62 9.78
N VAL A 94 -0.88 -17.69 9.42
CA VAL A 94 -0.24 -16.74 8.48
C VAL A 94 0.32 -17.42 7.22
N ASP A 95 -0.06 -18.66 6.95
CA ASP A 95 0.35 -19.46 5.78
C ASP A 95 1.85 -19.50 5.50
N VAL A 96 2.58 -20.03 6.45
CA VAL A 96 4.03 -20.25 6.33
C VAL A 96 4.36 -21.72 6.60
N ALA A 97 5.60 -22.13 6.34
CA ALA A 97 6.06 -23.48 6.70
C ALA A 97 5.95 -23.72 8.22
N GLU A 98 5.63 -24.94 8.65
CA GLU A 98 5.57 -25.28 10.07
C GLU A 98 6.91 -25.09 10.80
N THR A 99 8.00 -25.03 10.08
CA THR A 99 9.34 -24.75 10.61
C THR A 99 9.65 -23.26 10.73
N ALA A 100 8.75 -22.39 10.24
CA ALA A 100 8.92 -20.94 10.33
C ALA A 100 8.46 -20.42 11.69
N SER A 101 9.28 -19.58 12.33
CA SER A 101 8.92 -18.77 13.48
C SER A 101 8.80 -17.31 13.12
N ILE A 102 7.98 -16.57 13.86
CA ILE A 102 7.99 -15.11 13.85
C ILE A 102 8.87 -14.65 15.01
N ASP A 103 10.01 -14.06 14.70
CA ASP A 103 10.97 -13.65 15.71
C ASP A 103 10.52 -12.38 16.43
N GLN A 104 9.95 -11.45 15.67
CA GLN A 104 9.42 -10.18 16.18
C GLN A 104 8.40 -9.60 15.22
N ILE A 105 7.41 -8.90 15.77
CA ILE A 105 6.49 -8.01 15.05
C ILE A 105 6.59 -6.63 15.68
N THR A 106 6.67 -5.58 14.85
CA THR A 106 6.66 -4.19 15.33
C THR A 106 5.76 -3.34 14.46
N MET A 107 4.80 -2.67 15.11
CA MET A 107 3.92 -1.71 14.45
C MET A 107 4.53 -0.32 14.49
N LEU A 108 4.62 0.33 13.33
CA LEU A 108 5.12 1.68 13.15
C LEU A 108 3.99 2.64 12.79
N ARG A 109 3.97 3.78 13.46
CA ARG A 109 3.16 4.93 13.09
C ARG A 109 3.99 5.95 12.32
N ILE A 110 3.52 6.38 11.13
CA ILE A 110 4.15 7.43 10.32
C ILE A 110 3.09 8.45 9.92
N GLY A 111 3.16 9.64 10.50
CA GLY A 111 2.17 10.68 10.25
C GLY A 111 0.75 10.28 10.69
N HIS A 112 -0.26 10.63 9.88
CA HIS A 112 -1.68 10.41 10.20
C HIS A 112 -2.39 9.59 9.12
N SER A 113 -1.94 8.37 8.96
CA SER A 113 -2.53 7.39 8.03
C SER A 113 -2.22 5.99 8.52
N ALA A 114 -2.63 4.95 7.79
CA ALA A 114 -2.39 3.56 8.15
C ALA A 114 -0.96 3.28 8.61
N ASN A 115 -0.81 2.26 9.41
CA ASN A 115 0.45 1.88 10.03
C ASN A 115 1.27 0.97 9.10
N ILE A 116 2.55 0.77 9.42
CA ILE A 116 3.36 -0.31 8.87
C ILE A 116 3.55 -1.35 9.97
N GLU A 117 3.33 -2.61 9.65
CA GLU A 117 3.65 -3.73 10.50
C GLU A 117 4.88 -4.44 9.95
N LEU A 118 5.98 -4.41 10.69
CA LEU A 118 7.21 -5.09 10.32
C LEU A 118 7.24 -6.49 10.94
N PHE A 119 7.60 -7.47 10.11
CA PHE A 119 7.85 -8.85 10.51
C PHE A 119 9.30 -9.22 10.30
N GLN A 120 9.86 -9.97 11.23
CA GLN A 120 11.05 -10.78 10.99
C GLN A 120 10.71 -12.25 11.23
N TYR A 121 10.98 -13.07 10.22
CA TYR A 121 10.82 -14.52 10.29
C TYR A 121 12.17 -15.22 10.28
N THR A 122 12.25 -16.33 10.99
CA THR A 122 13.22 -17.39 10.73
C THR A 122 12.48 -18.55 10.05
N ALA A 123 12.74 -18.76 8.77
CA ALA A 123 12.08 -19.81 7.95
C ALA A 123 13.15 -20.67 7.25
N PRO A 124 13.70 -21.72 7.92
CA PRO A 124 14.83 -22.48 7.44
C PRO A 124 14.55 -23.31 6.19
N ASP A 125 13.29 -23.61 5.91
CA ASP A 125 12.88 -24.46 4.81
C ASP A 125 12.34 -23.63 3.63
N GLY A 126 13.26 -22.99 2.89
CA GLY A 126 12.95 -22.41 1.58
C GLY A 126 12.62 -20.93 1.56
N GLN A 127 12.96 -20.17 2.60
CA GLN A 127 12.79 -18.70 2.61
C GLN A 127 13.52 -18.06 1.40
N ARG A 128 12.80 -17.24 0.65
CA ARG A 128 13.39 -16.45 -0.44
C ARG A 128 14.05 -15.20 0.12
N HIS A 129 15.21 -14.83 -0.44
CA HIS A 129 16.00 -13.68 -0.01
C HIS A 129 16.26 -12.66 -1.12
N ASP A 130 15.85 -12.96 -2.35
CA ASP A 130 16.01 -12.08 -3.51
C ASP A 130 15.08 -10.88 -3.43
N VAL A 131 15.54 -9.72 -3.90
CA VAL A 131 14.74 -8.50 -3.98
C VAL A 131 13.80 -8.58 -5.19
N PRO A 132 12.47 -8.51 -5.03
CA PRO A 132 11.56 -8.49 -6.16
C PRO A 132 11.63 -7.15 -6.90
N LYS A 133 11.41 -7.18 -8.20
CA LYS A 133 11.17 -5.96 -8.98
C LYS A 133 9.69 -5.53 -8.82
N ASN A 134 9.42 -4.26 -9.04
CA ASN A 134 8.03 -3.78 -9.08
C ASN A 134 7.17 -4.50 -10.12
N SER A 135 7.79 -5.04 -11.19
CA SER A 135 7.10 -5.80 -12.24
C SER A 135 6.81 -7.26 -11.91
N ASP A 136 7.44 -7.83 -10.89
CA ASP A 136 7.24 -9.23 -10.50
C ASP A 136 5.86 -9.43 -9.84
N TRP A 137 5.28 -10.62 -9.92
CA TRP A 137 4.09 -10.93 -9.14
C TRP A 137 4.43 -10.80 -7.65
N THR A 138 3.54 -10.17 -6.90
CA THR A 138 3.80 -9.73 -5.51
C THR A 138 4.88 -8.64 -5.36
N GLY A 139 5.36 -8.03 -6.46
CA GLY A 139 6.11 -6.78 -6.39
C GLY A 139 5.23 -5.68 -5.78
N HIS A 140 5.81 -4.87 -4.88
CA HIS A 140 5.05 -3.86 -4.16
C HIS A 140 5.88 -2.62 -3.84
N HIS A 141 5.20 -1.53 -3.55
CA HIS A 141 5.78 -0.33 -2.97
C HIS A 141 4.83 0.33 -1.98
N VAL A 142 5.36 1.10 -1.06
CA VAL A 142 4.57 1.93 -0.14
C VAL A 142 4.71 3.38 -0.56
N ALA A 143 3.58 4.02 -0.87
CA ALA A 143 3.55 5.40 -1.28
C ALA A 143 3.17 6.33 -0.13
N PHE A 144 3.98 7.37 0.07
CA PHE A 144 3.76 8.40 1.08
C PHE A 144 3.41 9.73 0.42
N TYR A 145 2.34 10.35 0.89
CA TYR A 145 1.98 11.69 0.46
C TYR A 145 2.90 12.73 1.09
N VAL A 146 3.46 13.60 0.25
CA VAL A 146 4.20 14.80 0.66
C VAL A 146 3.54 16.05 0.07
N THR A 147 3.49 17.14 0.85
CA THR A 147 2.85 18.39 0.41
C THR A 147 3.65 19.09 -0.68
N ASP A 148 4.97 18.98 -0.65
CA ASP A 148 5.91 19.47 -1.66
C ASP A 148 6.99 18.40 -1.91
N ILE A 149 7.06 17.92 -3.14
CA ILE A 149 7.94 16.80 -3.47
C ILE A 149 9.42 17.21 -3.56
N ALA A 150 9.73 18.47 -3.88
CA ALA A 150 11.11 18.89 -4.09
C ALA A 150 11.94 18.87 -2.79
N PRO A 151 11.54 19.54 -1.69
CA PRO A 151 12.29 19.48 -0.43
C PRO A 151 12.28 18.06 0.18
N ALA A 152 11.24 17.26 -0.05
CA ALA A 152 11.21 15.87 0.40
C ALA A 152 12.26 15.01 -0.33
N ILE A 153 12.45 15.22 -1.63
CA ILE A 153 13.50 14.53 -2.41
C ILE A 153 14.90 14.95 -1.91
N GLU A 154 15.12 16.26 -1.73
CA GLU A 154 16.42 16.77 -1.24
C GLU A 154 16.78 16.12 0.10
N TYR A 155 15.83 16.08 1.04
CA TYR A 155 16.01 15.43 2.33
C TYR A 155 16.38 13.94 2.19
N MET A 156 15.67 13.16 1.36
CA MET A 156 15.96 11.72 1.16
C MET A 156 17.36 11.51 0.57
N VAL A 157 17.78 12.38 -0.36
CA VAL A 157 19.13 12.33 -0.93
C VAL A 157 20.19 12.68 0.11
N GLU A 158 19.96 13.67 0.97
CA GLU A 158 20.86 14.02 2.09
C GLU A 158 20.98 12.88 3.10
N LYS A 159 19.90 12.12 3.34
CA LYS A 159 19.91 10.89 4.15
C LYS A 159 20.59 9.70 3.46
N GLY A 160 21.04 9.86 2.22
CA GLY A 160 21.71 8.80 1.46
C GLY A 160 20.78 7.70 0.94
N VAL A 161 19.48 7.93 0.88
CA VAL A 161 18.52 6.94 0.36
C VAL A 161 18.67 6.81 -1.15
N ARG A 162 18.71 5.58 -1.65
CA ARG A 162 18.79 5.29 -3.09
C ARG A 162 17.57 5.86 -3.82
N ARG A 163 17.80 6.86 -4.67
CA ARG A 163 16.78 7.50 -5.49
C ARG A 163 16.75 6.92 -6.89
N MET A 164 15.57 6.68 -7.45
CA MET A 164 15.41 6.35 -8.87
C MET A 164 15.68 7.59 -9.75
N PRO A 165 16.50 7.45 -10.81
CA PRO A 165 17.06 8.61 -11.51
C PRO A 165 16.07 9.40 -12.38
N ALA A 166 14.96 8.81 -12.84
CA ALA A 166 14.03 9.48 -13.76
C ALA A 166 12.97 10.40 -13.08
N GLY A 167 12.93 10.44 -11.76
CA GLY A 167 12.02 11.34 -11.02
C GLY A 167 12.61 12.74 -10.74
N PRO A 168 11.82 13.69 -10.21
CA PRO A 168 10.38 13.58 -10.06
C PRO A 168 9.66 13.56 -11.41
N PHE A 169 8.64 12.72 -11.52
CA PHE A 169 7.85 12.57 -12.74
C PHE A 169 6.42 13.05 -12.50
N THR A 170 5.98 14.05 -13.31
CA THR A 170 4.63 14.61 -13.23
C THR A 170 3.77 14.10 -14.36
N LEU A 171 2.62 13.50 -14.02
CA LEU A 171 1.59 13.17 -14.98
C LEU A 171 0.85 14.46 -15.40
N THR A 172 0.89 14.77 -16.70
CA THR A 172 0.29 16.01 -17.25
C THR A 172 -1.01 15.75 -18.00
N GLN A 173 -1.37 14.49 -18.21
CA GLN A 173 -2.55 14.09 -18.97
C GLN A 173 -3.21 12.86 -18.34
N GLY A 174 -4.48 12.61 -18.72
CA GLY A 174 -5.27 11.54 -18.20
C GLY A 174 -5.86 11.83 -16.82
N PRO A 175 -6.57 10.87 -16.22
CA PRO A 175 -7.29 11.09 -14.95
C PRO A 175 -6.34 11.32 -13.77
N ALA A 176 -5.12 10.81 -13.81
CA ALA A 176 -4.08 11.04 -12.79
C ALA A 176 -3.25 12.32 -13.02
N ALA A 177 -3.60 13.15 -14.01
CA ALA A 177 -2.90 14.41 -14.25
C ALA A 177 -2.95 15.31 -13.01
N GLY A 178 -1.82 15.88 -12.65
CA GLY A 178 -1.62 16.70 -11.46
C GLY A 178 -0.81 16.03 -10.37
N GLN A 179 -0.64 14.69 -10.40
CA GLN A 179 0.27 14.02 -9.48
C GLN A 179 1.72 14.07 -9.97
N THR A 180 2.61 14.17 -8.99
CA THR A 180 4.07 14.08 -9.20
C THR A 180 4.60 13.00 -8.28
N ILE A 181 5.44 12.11 -8.80
CA ILE A 181 5.96 10.95 -8.09
C ILE A 181 7.48 10.89 -8.13
N GLN A 182 8.07 10.27 -7.10
CA GLN A 182 9.49 9.91 -7.03
C GLN A 182 9.65 8.60 -6.26
N TYR A 183 10.33 7.64 -6.89
CA TYR A 183 10.66 6.36 -6.24
C TYR A 183 12.03 6.41 -5.57
N PHE A 184 12.10 5.70 -4.44
CA PHE A 184 13.30 5.43 -3.66
C PHE A 184 13.34 3.94 -3.30
N GLN A 185 14.48 3.51 -2.79
CA GLN A 185 14.63 2.14 -2.28
C GLN A 185 15.31 2.17 -0.91
N THR A 186 14.76 1.42 0.03
CA THR A 186 15.36 1.20 1.35
C THR A 186 16.68 0.43 1.23
N PRO A 187 17.54 0.42 2.27
CA PRO A 187 18.79 -0.34 2.24
C PRO A 187 18.62 -1.84 2.00
N TRP A 188 17.49 -2.41 2.41
CA TRP A 188 17.18 -3.83 2.21
C TRP A 188 16.41 -4.12 0.91
N GLY A 189 15.95 -3.11 0.17
CA GLY A 189 15.39 -3.27 -1.17
C GLY A 189 13.89 -2.96 -1.33
N THR A 190 13.14 -2.66 -0.26
CA THR A 190 11.73 -2.26 -0.38
C THR A 190 11.61 -0.92 -1.11
N TYR A 191 10.67 -0.83 -2.06
CA TYR A 191 10.41 0.41 -2.78
C TYR A 191 9.51 1.34 -1.98
N ILE A 192 9.91 2.61 -1.94
CA ILE A 192 9.16 3.73 -1.36
C ILE A 192 8.84 4.70 -2.48
N GLU A 193 7.60 5.16 -2.55
CA GLU A 193 7.19 6.23 -3.45
C GLU A 193 6.85 7.48 -2.64
N PHE A 194 7.32 8.64 -3.06
CA PHE A 194 6.73 9.92 -2.66
C PHE A 194 5.79 10.40 -3.76
N ILE A 195 4.56 10.73 -3.35
CA ILE A 195 3.51 11.26 -4.22
C ILE A 195 3.04 12.62 -3.72
N SER A 196 2.85 13.56 -4.65
CA SER A 196 2.33 14.90 -4.37
C SER A 196 1.33 15.32 -5.43
N TYR A 197 0.18 15.81 -5.00
CA TYR A 197 -0.87 16.40 -5.85
C TYR A 197 -1.51 17.59 -5.13
N PRO A 198 -0.73 18.68 -4.90
CA PRO A 198 -1.16 19.81 -4.05
C PRO A 198 -2.44 20.47 -4.54
N ASN A 199 -2.68 20.47 -5.84
CA ASN A 199 -3.87 21.03 -6.49
C ASN A 199 -4.95 19.99 -6.83
N GLY A 200 -4.80 18.75 -6.37
CA GLY A 200 -5.63 17.61 -6.74
C GLY A 200 -5.23 16.99 -8.08
N MET A 201 -5.98 15.99 -8.51
CA MET A 201 -5.81 15.29 -9.78
C MET A 201 -7.02 15.53 -10.69
N ALA A 202 -6.85 15.34 -12.00
CA ALA A 202 -7.92 15.62 -12.99
C ALA A 202 -9.21 14.81 -12.72
N TYR A 203 -9.10 13.59 -12.17
CA TYR A 203 -10.26 12.77 -11.83
C TYR A 203 -11.09 13.33 -10.67
N ASP A 204 -10.54 14.18 -9.80
CA ASP A 204 -11.21 14.71 -8.59
C ASP A 204 -12.48 15.50 -8.92
N VAL A 205 -12.52 16.18 -10.05
CA VAL A 205 -13.63 17.06 -10.42
C VAL A 205 -14.93 16.30 -10.71
N PRO A 206 -14.93 15.20 -11.51
CA PRO A 206 -16.14 14.43 -11.75
C PRO A 206 -16.38 13.30 -10.75
N SER A 207 -15.44 13.01 -9.83
CA SER A 207 -15.54 11.82 -9.00
C SER A 207 -16.55 11.97 -7.87
N VAL A 208 -17.47 11.01 -7.79
CA VAL A 208 -18.39 10.85 -6.64
C VAL A 208 -17.77 10.04 -5.51
N HIS A 209 -16.70 9.30 -5.78
CA HIS A 209 -15.96 8.49 -4.82
C HIS A 209 -14.47 8.83 -4.92
N PRO A 210 -14.01 9.97 -4.35
CA PRO A 210 -12.59 10.32 -4.42
C PRO A 210 -11.76 9.33 -3.62
N LEU A 211 -10.49 9.15 -4.02
CA LEU A 211 -9.51 8.46 -3.22
C LEU A 211 -9.41 9.09 -1.83
N TRP A 212 -9.15 8.26 -0.84
CA TRP A 212 -8.72 8.78 0.45
C TRP A 212 -7.34 9.43 0.30
N SER A 213 -7.05 10.43 1.11
CA SER A 213 -5.75 11.09 1.08
C SER A 213 -5.42 11.64 2.46
N PRO A 214 -4.20 11.45 2.98
CA PRO A 214 -3.79 12.02 4.27
C PRO A 214 -3.86 13.55 4.28
N LYS A 215 -3.80 14.19 3.11
CA LYS A 215 -4.00 15.64 2.97
C LYS A 215 -5.38 16.12 3.42
N ARG A 216 -6.41 15.30 3.29
CA ARG A 216 -7.81 15.70 3.52
C ARG A 216 -8.31 15.32 4.91
N ASN A 217 -7.71 14.31 5.53
CA ASN A 217 -8.32 13.57 6.63
C ASN A 217 -7.51 13.58 7.92
N GLY A 218 -6.48 14.43 8.06
CA GLY A 218 -5.62 14.43 9.22
C GLY A 218 -5.65 15.73 10.01
N THR A 219 -5.99 15.64 11.30
CA THR A 219 -5.81 16.72 12.27
C THR A 219 -4.74 16.41 13.30
N ASP A 220 -4.33 15.16 13.44
CA ASP A 220 -3.35 14.73 14.43
C ASP A 220 -1.94 14.92 13.88
N SER A 221 -1.17 15.78 14.50
CA SER A 221 0.22 16.03 14.11
C SER A 221 1.18 15.05 14.79
N VAL A 222 1.30 13.84 14.30
CA VAL A 222 2.51 13.05 14.57
C VAL A 222 3.62 13.62 13.68
N ALA A 223 4.65 14.16 14.32
CA ALA A 223 5.75 14.78 13.62
C ALA A 223 6.50 13.74 12.78
N THR A 224 6.80 14.07 11.54
CA THR A 224 7.65 13.30 10.63
C THR A 224 8.94 14.08 10.37
N THR A 225 10.01 13.39 9.98
CA THR A 225 11.30 14.03 9.67
C THR A 225 11.37 14.55 8.25
N VAL A 226 10.66 13.91 7.32
CA VAL A 226 10.62 14.33 5.92
C VAL A 226 9.76 15.58 5.76
N PRO A 227 10.27 16.65 5.11
CA PRO A 227 9.51 17.87 4.88
C PRO A 227 8.18 17.61 4.18
N GLY A 228 7.07 17.97 4.84
CA GLY A 228 5.73 17.87 4.27
C GLY A 228 5.15 16.46 4.17
N LEU A 229 5.78 15.44 4.72
CA LEU A 229 5.23 14.09 4.77
C LEU A 229 4.04 14.04 5.72
N LEU A 230 2.91 13.52 5.23
CA LEU A 230 1.67 13.41 5.99
C LEU A 230 1.33 11.96 6.38
N GLY A 231 1.76 10.97 5.63
CA GLY A 231 1.50 9.57 5.89
C GLY A 231 1.37 8.75 4.61
N ILE A 232 1.01 7.47 4.73
CA ILE A 232 0.80 6.58 3.59
C ILE A 232 -0.40 7.07 2.77
N ASP A 233 -0.24 7.16 1.46
CA ASP A 233 -1.29 7.48 0.48
C ASP A 233 -1.93 6.21 -0.09
N HIS A 234 -1.08 5.25 -0.47
CA HIS A 234 -1.50 3.94 -0.99
C HIS A 234 -0.41 2.89 -0.84
N ILE A 235 -0.81 1.63 -0.99
CA ILE A 235 0.07 0.51 -1.26
C ILE A 235 -0.06 0.12 -2.73
N GLY A 236 1.07 0.05 -3.46
CA GLY A 236 1.11 -0.46 -4.83
C GLY A 236 1.39 -1.95 -4.85
N LEU A 237 0.59 -2.70 -5.59
CA LEU A 237 0.67 -4.16 -5.71
C LEU A 237 0.66 -4.59 -7.18
N THR A 238 1.63 -5.39 -7.58
CA THR A 238 1.65 -6.00 -8.92
C THR A 238 0.94 -7.34 -8.88
N VAL A 239 -0.10 -7.46 -9.70
CA VAL A 239 -0.99 -8.61 -9.74
C VAL A 239 -0.96 -9.31 -11.10
N PRO A 240 -1.19 -10.63 -11.16
CA PRO A 240 -1.23 -11.39 -12.42
C PRO A 240 -2.30 -10.93 -13.39
N ASN A 241 -3.46 -10.55 -12.88
CA ASN A 241 -4.62 -10.08 -13.65
C ASN A 241 -5.36 -8.99 -12.88
N LEU A 242 -5.19 -7.77 -13.34
CA LEU A 242 -5.74 -6.58 -12.69
C LEU A 242 -7.28 -6.59 -12.65
N ALA A 243 -7.93 -7.09 -13.69
CA ALA A 243 -9.39 -7.15 -13.70
C ALA A 243 -9.94 -8.12 -12.65
N VAL A 244 -9.31 -9.27 -12.48
CA VAL A 244 -9.68 -10.26 -11.43
C VAL A 244 -9.44 -9.66 -10.05
N ALA A 245 -8.27 -9.07 -9.81
CA ALA A 245 -7.93 -8.47 -8.53
C ALA A 245 -8.88 -7.32 -8.15
N ALA A 246 -9.11 -6.39 -9.07
CA ALA A 246 -10.02 -5.27 -8.83
C ALA A 246 -11.46 -5.74 -8.57
N THR A 247 -11.97 -6.67 -9.37
CA THR A 247 -13.31 -7.24 -9.18
C THR A 247 -13.44 -7.91 -7.81
N TRP A 248 -12.40 -8.65 -7.38
CA TRP A 248 -12.41 -9.29 -6.07
C TRP A 248 -12.47 -8.25 -4.93
N LEU A 249 -11.65 -7.20 -4.98
CA LEU A 249 -11.66 -6.13 -3.99
C LEU A 249 -13.01 -5.37 -3.99
N GLU A 250 -13.56 -5.09 -5.17
CA GLU A 250 -14.83 -4.39 -5.32
C GLU A 250 -16.02 -5.23 -4.78
N GLU A 251 -16.11 -6.50 -5.19
CA GLU A 251 -17.23 -7.37 -4.84
C GLU A 251 -17.13 -7.96 -3.43
N LYS A 252 -15.91 -8.29 -2.95
CA LYS A 252 -15.74 -8.98 -1.66
C LYS A 252 -15.49 -8.02 -0.51
N LEU A 253 -14.71 -6.96 -0.74
CA LEU A 253 -14.38 -5.99 0.29
C LEU A 253 -15.15 -4.66 0.16
N GLY A 254 -15.94 -4.50 -0.91
CA GLY A 254 -16.75 -3.30 -1.14
C GLY A 254 -15.94 -2.07 -1.57
N PHE A 255 -14.80 -2.29 -2.21
CA PHE A 255 -13.98 -1.21 -2.71
C PHE A 255 -14.65 -0.47 -3.86
N THR A 256 -14.26 0.78 -4.07
CA THR A 256 -14.60 1.56 -5.25
C THR A 256 -13.37 1.77 -6.11
N ASN A 257 -13.56 1.92 -7.43
CA ASN A 257 -12.50 2.16 -8.40
C ASN A 257 -12.63 3.58 -9.00
N PRO A 258 -12.12 4.60 -8.32
CA PRO A 258 -12.26 5.98 -8.77
C PRO A 258 -11.35 6.35 -9.95
N LEU A 259 -10.26 5.61 -10.15
CA LEU A 259 -9.20 6.00 -11.08
C LEU A 259 -8.58 4.79 -11.76
N THR A 260 -8.55 4.82 -13.11
CA THR A 260 -7.85 3.83 -13.94
C THR A 260 -7.08 4.56 -15.04
N PHE A 261 -5.82 4.19 -15.26
CA PHE A 261 -4.94 4.82 -16.23
C PHE A 261 -3.84 3.89 -16.75
N GLY A 262 -3.03 4.34 -17.69
CA GLY A 262 -2.05 3.56 -18.46
C GLY A 262 -2.51 3.39 -19.91
N PRO A 263 -1.82 2.62 -20.76
CA PRO A 263 -0.56 1.92 -20.45
C PRO A 263 0.66 2.86 -20.40
N PHE A 264 1.78 2.35 -19.82
CA PHE A 264 3.08 3.02 -19.84
C PHE A 264 4.18 2.08 -20.33
N SER A 265 5.02 2.56 -21.24
CA SER A 265 6.16 1.82 -21.75
C SER A 265 7.20 2.76 -22.37
N ASP A 266 8.42 2.27 -22.50
CA ASP A 266 9.48 2.95 -23.26
C ASP A 266 10.14 1.94 -24.22
N PRO A 267 9.72 1.92 -25.49
CA PRO A 267 10.20 0.93 -26.46
C PRO A 267 11.69 1.01 -26.79
N SER A 268 12.36 2.12 -26.50
CA SER A 268 13.74 2.36 -26.96
C SER A 268 14.70 2.95 -25.92
N GLY A 269 14.17 3.51 -24.83
CA GLY A 269 14.97 4.15 -23.78
C GLY A 269 15.14 3.29 -22.54
N THR A 270 15.43 3.93 -21.42
CA THR A 270 15.63 3.35 -20.09
C THR A 270 14.62 3.88 -19.07
N PHE A 271 13.60 4.60 -19.52
CA PHE A 271 12.66 5.30 -18.64
C PHE A 271 11.99 4.36 -17.61
N MET A 272 11.61 3.15 -18.03
CA MET A 272 10.99 2.18 -17.12
C MET A 272 11.97 1.73 -16.03
N THR A 273 13.24 1.49 -16.37
CA THR A 273 14.29 1.19 -15.39
C THR A 273 14.57 2.40 -14.49
N ASP A 274 14.71 3.57 -15.11
CA ASP A 274 15.10 4.79 -14.40
C ASP A 274 13.99 5.33 -13.48
N LEU A 275 12.72 5.01 -13.73
CA LEU A 275 11.59 5.47 -12.91
C LEU A 275 11.22 4.46 -11.82
N VAL A 276 11.03 3.19 -12.17
CA VAL A 276 10.44 2.16 -11.29
C VAL A 276 11.29 0.90 -11.14
N ASP A 277 12.56 0.94 -11.60
CA ASP A 277 13.58 -0.13 -11.46
C ASP A 277 13.15 -1.49 -12.03
N VAL A 278 12.50 -1.49 -13.19
CA VAL A 278 12.11 -2.70 -13.91
C VAL A 278 12.85 -2.83 -15.22
N HIS A 279 12.72 -3.98 -15.90
CA HIS A 279 13.31 -4.17 -17.22
C HIS A 279 12.96 -3.01 -18.17
N PRO A 280 13.90 -2.48 -18.97
CA PRO A 280 13.64 -1.31 -19.83
C PRO A 280 12.53 -1.55 -20.87
N ARG A 281 12.20 -2.81 -21.18
CA ARG A 281 11.08 -3.20 -22.06
C ARG A 281 9.84 -3.65 -21.31
N ALA A 282 9.79 -3.46 -20.01
CA ALA A 282 8.57 -3.69 -19.24
C ALA A 282 7.46 -2.72 -19.68
N VAL A 283 6.26 -3.21 -19.69
CA VAL A 283 5.03 -2.45 -19.94
C VAL A 283 4.15 -2.49 -18.71
N VAL A 284 3.77 -1.34 -18.21
CA VAL A 284 2.62 -1.22 -17.31
C VAL A 284 1.38 -1.24 -18.19
N GLU A 285 0.67 -2.36 -18.24
CA GLU A 285 -0.53 -2.51 -19.08
C GLU A 285 -1.67 -1.61 -18.59
N GLN A 286 -1.86 -1.59 -17.28
CA GLN A 286 -2.88 -0.78 -16.63
C GLN A 286 -2.56 -0.59 -15.15
N ILE A 287 -3.04 0.52 -14.59
CA ILE A 287 -3.04 0.86 -13.17
C ILE A 287 -4.48 1.15 -12.74
N ARG A 288 -4.89 0.65 -11.56
CA ARG A 288 -6.15 1.01 -10.91
C ARG A 288 -5.90 1.41 -9.48
N MET A 289 -6.40 2.60 -9.14
CA MET A 289 -6.43 3.10 -7.77
C MET A 289 -7.79 2.79 -7.15
N LEU A 290 -7.80 2.00 -6.09
CA LEU A 290 -8.99 1.54 -5.41
C LEU A 290 -9.07 2.13 -4.01
N ARG A 291 -10.28 2.48 -3.56
CA ARG A 291 -10.55 2.97 -2.21
C ARG A 291 -11.37 1.94 -1.43
N GLY A 292 -10.88 1.54 -0.25
CA GLY A 292 -11.55 0.64 0.70
C GLY A 292 -11.84 1.31 2.04
N GLY A 293 -12.80 2.24 2.10
CA GLY A 293 -13.16 2.92 3.35
C GLY A 293 -12.23 4.07 3.74
N ASN A 294 -11.93 4.18 5.04
CA ASN A 294 -10.94 5.11 5.58
C ASN A 294 -9.53 4.57 5.43
N GLY A 295 -8.57 5.48 5.26
CA GLY A 295 -7.16 5.12 5.11
C GLY A 295 -6.72 4.98 3.66
N PRO A 296 -5.45 4.59 3.47
CA PRO A 296 -4.79 4.51 2.18
C PRO A 296 -5.54 3.69 1.14
N GLY A 297 -5.30 4.03 -0.12
CA GLY A 297 -5.79 3.25 -1.25
C GLY A 297 -4.96 2.00 -1.52
N VAL A 298 -5.48 1.14 -2.38
CA VAL A 298 -4.73 0.07 -3.04
C VAL A 298 -4.55 0.44 -4.49
N GLU A 299 -3.29 0.51 -4.94
CA GLU A 299 -2.94 0.72 -6.33
C GLU A 299 -2.55 -0.62 -6.97
N LEU A 300 -3.36 -1.11 -7.89
CA LEU A 300 -3.08 -2.36 -8.60
C LEU A 300 -2.36 -2.08 -9.90
N PHE A 301 -1.28 -2.82 -10.14
CA PHE A 301 -0.53 -2.82 -11.39
C PHE A 301 -0.67 -4.16 -12.11
N GLN A 302 -0.82 -4.12 -13.42
CA GLN A 302 -0.54 -5.26 -14.27
C GLN A 302 0.64 -4.94 -15.16
N TYR A 303 1.71 -5.73 -15.04
CA TYR A 303 2.90 -5.62 -15.86
C TYR A 303 3.01 -6.78 -16.85
N THR A 304 3.65 -6.47 -17.99
CA THR A 304 4.31 -7.46 -18.85
C THR A 304 5.80 -7.10 -18.91
N SER A 305 6.67 -7.99 -18.47
CA SER A 305 8.13 -7.78 -18.48
C SER A 305 8.87 -9.01 -18.97
N PRO A 306 9.93 -8.84 -19.80
CA PRO A 306 10.71 -9.98 -20.31
C PRO A 306 11.37 -10.84 -19.23
N ASP A 307 11.64 -10.26 -18.07
CA ASP A 307 12.33 -10.89 -16.94
C ASP A 307 11.44 -10.96 -15.67
N GLN A 308 10.11 -10.98 -15.86
CA GLN A 308 9.13 -11.03 -14.78
C GLN A 308 9.20 -12.36 -14.03
N ASP A 309 9.36 -12.31 -12.72
CA ASP A 309 9.09 -13.46 -11.86
C ASP A 309 7.57 -13.58 -11.64
N THR A 310 7.03 -14.75 -11.99
CA THR A 310 5.60 -15.06 -11.88
C THR A 310 5.28 -16.00 -10.73
N SER A 311 6.18 -16.18 -9.79
CA SER A 311 5.96 -16.93 -8.56
C SER A 311 5.48 -16.02 -7.43
N PHE A 312 4.55 -16.52 -6.61
CA PHE A 312 4.13 -15.81 -5.41
C PHE A 312 5.15 -15.96 -4.27
N ARG A 313 5.15 -15.00 -3.36
CA ARG A 313 5.94 -15.03 -2.13
C ARG A 313 5.06 -15.39 -0.95
N MET A 314 5.62 -16.15 -0.03
CA MET A 314 5.00 -16.39 1.26
C MET A 314 5.21 -15.19 2.20
N ASN A 315 4.37 -15.04 3.21
CA ASN A 315 4.58 -14.01 4.23
C ASN A 315 5.95 -14.11 4.92
N SER A 316 6.51 -15.32 5.05
CA SER A 316 7.84 -15.55 5.63
C SER A 316 9.01 -15.22 4.72
N ASP A 317 8.81 -15.03 3.42
CA ASP A 317 9.87 -14.61 2.50
C ASP A 317 10.29 -13.17 2.78
N TRP A 318 11.55 -12.81 2.52
CA TRP A 318 11.90 -11.40 2.45
C TRP A 318 11.03 -10.72 1.40
N PHE A 319 10.47 -9.55 1.73
CA PHE A 319 9.47 -8.82 0.95
C PHE A 319 8.10 -9.53 0.84
N GLY A 320 7.85 -10.57 1.64
CA GLY A 320 6.50 -11.04 1.90
C GLY A 320 5.68 -9.89 2.48
N HIS A 321 4.40 -9.81 2.12
CA HIS A 321 3.55 -8.70 2.55
C HIS A 321 2.09 -9.12 2.65
N HIS A 322 1.34 -8.35 3.43
CA HIS A 322 -0.11 -8.44 3.50
C HIS A 322 -0.71 -7.04 3.68
N VAL A 323 -2.01 -6.95 3.48
CA VAL A 323 -2.76 -5.71 3.72
C VAL A 323 -3.88 -5.98 4.70
N ALA A 324 -3.89 -5.24 5.81
CA ALA A 324 -4.86 -5.41 6.87
C ALA A 324 -5.98 -4.37 6.80
N PHE A 325 -7.21 -4.84 6.94
CA PHE A 325 -8.39 -4.02 6.96
C PHE A 325 -9.15 -4.19 8.29
N TYR A 326 -9.42 -3.05 8.94
CA TYR A 326 -10.22 -3.06 10.15
C TYR A 326 -11.69 -3.35 9.83
N VAL A 327 -12.25 -4.31 10.55
CA VAL A 327 -13.68 -4.63 10.55
C VAL A 327 -14.28 -4.42 11.94
N ARG A 328 -15.55 -3.98 12.01
CA ARG A 328 -16.20 -3.68 13.30
C ARG A 328 -16.46 -4.92 14.14
N ASP A 329 -16.70 -6.04 13.49
CA ASP A 329 -17.02 -7.33 14.10
C ASP A 329 -16.26 -8.41 13.33
N ILE A 330 -15.23 -8.97 13.97
CA ILE A 330 -14.33 -9.93 13.31
C ILE A 330 -15.04 -11.22 12.92
N GLU A 331 -15.92 -11.74 13.78
CA GLU A 331 -16.63 -13.00 13.52
C GLU A 331 -17.55 -12.85 12.30
N LYS A 332 -18.33 -11.76 12.26
CA LYS A 332 -19.21 -11.47 11.14
C LYS A 332 -18.43 -11.16 9.87
N GLY A 333 -17.32 -10.42 9.97
CA GLY A 333 -16.44 -10.13 8.84
C GLY A 333 -15.87 -11.39 8.23
N VAL A 334 -15.36 -12.29 9.05
CA VAL A 334 -14.80 -13.59 8.65
C VAL A 334 -15.89 -14.48 8.00
N GLU A 335 -17.07 -14.59 8.62
CA GLU A 335 -18.19 -15.35 8.06
C GLU A 335 -18.62 -14.81 6.68
N THR A 336 -18.74 -13.48 6.57
CA THR A 336 -19.13 -12.82 5.33
C THR A 336 -18.12 -13.06 4.21
N LEU A 337 -16.82 -12.86 4.48
CA LEU A 337 -15.77 -13.03 3.47
C LEU A 337 -15.63 -14.51 3.07
N GLN A 338 -15.69 -15.43 4.03
CA GLN A 338 -15.65 -16.87 3.78
C GLN A 338 -16.81 -17.36 2.91
N SER A 339 -18.05 -16.87 3.16
CA SER A 339 -19.23 -17.22 2.36
C SER A 339 -19.15 -16.73 0.91
N GLN A 340 -18.32 -15.72 0.65
CA GLN A 340 -18.11 -15.08 -0.65
C GLN A 340 -16.89 -15.62 -1.42
N ALA A 341 -16.33 -16.76 -1.03
CA ALA A 341 -15.19 -17.43 -1.68
C ALA A 341 -13.81 -16.80 -1.45
N GLY A 342 -13.53 -16.28 -0.24
CA GLY A 342 -12.16 -16.10 0.24
C GLY A 342 -11.58 -17.44 0.73
N THR A 343 -10.29 -17.71 0.48
CA THR A 343 -9.63 -18.85 1.12
C THR A 343 -9.22 -18.44 2.53
N LYS A 344 -10.05 -18.80 3.51
CA LYS A 344 -9.83 -18.49 4.92
C LYS A 344 -8.71 -19.35 5.49
N LEU A 345 -7.75 -18.72 6.18
CA LEU A 345 -6.79 -19.39 7.04
C LEU A 345 -7.40 -19.69 8.43
N PHE A 346 -6.61 -20.28 9.32
CA PHE A 346 -7.08 -20.56 10.66
C PHE A 346 -7.36 -19.27 11.44
N GLY A 347 -8.50 -19.19 12.09
CA GLY A 347 -8.92 -18.02 12.88
C GLY A 347 -10.45 -17.88 12.94
N PRO A 348 -10.97 -16.77 13.48
CA PRO A 348 -10.20 -15.64 14.00
C PRO A 348 -9.39 -16.01 15.26
N VAL A 349 -8.22 -15.39 15.42
CA VAL A 349 -7.35 -15.53 16.58
C VAL A 349 -7.38 -14.23 17.38
N THR A 350 -7.69 -14.33 18.67
CA THR A 350 -7.64 -13.18 19.59
C THR A 350 -6.41 -13.28 20.46
N LEU A 351 -5.59 -12.23 20.49
CA LEU A 351 -4.46 -12.12 21.41
C LEU A 351 -4.99 -11.71 22.79
N THR A 352 -4.74 -12.55 23.80
CA THR A 352 -5.23 -12.35 25.17
C THR A 352 -4.16 -11.82 26.10
N ASP A 353 -2.89 -11.88 25.70
CA ASP A 353 -1.74 -11.52 26.51
C ASP A 353 -0.77 -10.62 25.73
N GLY A 354 0.11 -9.92 26.46
CA GLY A 354 1.12 -9.04 25.89
C GLY A 354 0.56 -7.70 25.43
N PRO A 355 1.40 -6.86 24.81
CA PRO A 355 1.02 -5.48 24.45
C PRO A 355 -0.04 -5.41 23.34
N ALA A 356 -0.16 -6.43 22.50
CA ALA A 356 -1.19 -6.52 21.45
C ALA A 356 -2.49 -7.19 21.92
N ALA A 357 -2.62 -7.51 23.22
CA ALA A 357 -3.85 -8.09 23.76
C ALA A 357 -5.05 -7.18 23.49
N GLY A 358 -6.15 -7.79 23.06
CA GLY A 358 -7.37 -7.10 22.66
C GLY A 358 -7.62 -7.08 21.15
N GLN A 359 -6.60 -7.36 20.31
CA GLN A 359 -6.82 -7.52 18.89
C GLN A 359 -7.24 -8.93 18.51
N SER A 360 -8.06 -9.04 17.49
CA SER A 360 -8.47 -10.29 16.83
C SER A 360 -8.17 -10.18 15.35
N ILE A 361 -7.59 -11.23 14.77
CA ILE A 361 -7.12 -11.26 13.39
C ILE A 361 -7.60 -12.50 12.66
N ASN A 362 -7.72 -12.41 11.33
CA ASN A 362 -7.85 -13.56 10.45
C ASN A 362 -7.31 -13.24 9.05
N TYR A 363 -6.45 -14.11 8.55
CA TYR A 363 -5.91 -14.00 7.20
C TYR A 363 -6.75 -14.74 6.17
N PHE A 364 -6.72 -14.23 4.95
CA PHE A 364 -7.33 -14.81 3.76
C PHE A 364 -6.36 -14.72 2.59
N HIS A 365 -6.27 -15.79 1.81
CA HIS A 365 -5.64 -15.71 0.49
C HIS A 365 -6.58 -15.06 -0.52
N ASP A 366 -6.10 -14.06 -1.20
CA ASP A 366 -6.78 -13.52 -2.37
C ASP A 366 -6.41 -14.31 -3.65
N PRO A 367 -7.13 -14.10 -4.76
CA PRO A 367 -6.85 -14.83 -6.00
C PRO A 367 -5.66 -14.28 -6.79
N PHE A 368 -4.93 -13.30 -6.27
CA PHE A 368 -3.83 -12.63 -6.97
C PHE A 368 -2.50 -12.65 -6.20
N GLY A 369 -2.43 -13.42 -5.10
CA GLY A 369 -1.21 -13.79 -4.40
C GLY A 369 -0.77 -12.80 -3.33
N THR A 370 -1.68 -11.94 -2.84
CA THR A 370 -1.48 -11.12 -1.65
C THR A 370 -2.33 -11.66 -0.52
N ASP A 371 -1.80 -11.72 0.69
CA ASP A 371 -2.60 -12.04 1.84
C ASP A 371 -3.38 -10.80 2.32
N VAL A 372 -4.65 -11.00 2.60
CA VAL A 372 -5.54 -10.00 3.19
C VAL A 372 -5.82 -10.38 4.63
N GLU A 373 -5.57 -9.45 5.55
CA GLU A 373 -5.93 -9.61 6.95
C GLU A 373 -7.20 -8.82 7.28
N LEU A 374 -8.11 -9.45 8.00
CA LEU A 374 -9.15 -8.74 8.76
C LEU A 374 -8.68 -8.60 10.20
N ILE A 375 -8.74 -7.38 10.73
CA ILE A 375 -8.36 -7.05 12.11
C ILE A 375 -9.48 -6.31 12.83
N SER A 376 -9.62 -6.56 14.13
CA SER A 376 -10.58 -5.88 15.01
C SER A 376 -10.03 -5.77 16.43
N TYR A 377 -10.14 -4.60 17.03
CA TYR A 377 -9.79 -4.32 18.44
C TYR A 377 -10.79 -3.31 19.00
N PRO A 378 -12.08 -3.70 19.16
CA PRO A 378 -13.17 -2.77 19.46
C PRO A 378 -13.01 -2.01 20.77
N HIS A 379 -12.21 -2.52 21.69
CA HIS A 379 -11.92 -1.93 23.01
C HIS A 379 -10.48 -1.42 23.14
N GLY A 380 -9.77 -1.29 22.02
CA GLY A 380 -8.34 -0.96 21.98
C GLY A 380 -7.44 -2.17 22.29
N MET A 381 -6.15 -1.94 22.35
CA MET A 381 -5.11 -2.90 22.66
C MET A 381 -4.38 -2.52 23.96
N ALA A 382 -3.79 -3.50 24.64
CA ALA A 382 -3.17 -3.28 25.97
C ALA A 382 -2.03 -2.23 25.95
N TYR A 383 -1.28 -2.13 24.87
CA TYR A 383 -0.18 -1.13 24.74
C TYR A 383 -0.67 0.31 24.89
N GLU A 384 -1.92 0.60 24.52
CA GLU A 384 -2.50 1.96 24.52
C GLU A 384 -2.53 2.58 25.93
N ALA A 385 -2.56 1.75 26.96
CA ALA A 385 -2.54 2.22 28.37
C ALA A 385 -1.21 2.89 28.76
N THR A 386 -0.12 2.63 28.06
CA THR A 386 1.22 3.08 28.42
C THR A 386 1.99 3.77 27.30
N ALA A 387 1.57 3.61 26.06
CA ALA A 387 2.26 4.19 24.91
C ALA A 387 2.06 5.72 24.85
N PRO A 388 3.12 6.51 24.67
CA PRO A 388 3.02 7.98 24.52
C PRO A 388 2.45 8.39 23.15
N ILE A 389 2.54 7.53 22.17
CA ILE A 389 1.99 7.71 20.80
C ILE A 389 1.19 6.46 20.49
N LEU A 390 -0.04 6.64 20.02
CA LEU A 390 -0.90 5.55 19.59
C LEU A 390 -0.71 5.29 18.10
N LEU A 391 -0.97 4.06 17.65
CA LEU A 391 -1.13 3.71 16.24
C LEU A 391 -2.28 4.53 15.65
N TRP A 392 -2.24 4.75 14.35
CA TRP A 392 -3.36 5.32 13.64
C TRP A 392 -4.52 4.30 13.60
N ASP A 393 -5.72 4.80 13.82
CA ASP A 393 -6.93 3.96 13.87
C ASP A 393 -7.90 4.41 12.76
N PRO A 394 -8.30 3.53 11.84
CA PRO A 394 -9.23 3.89 10.77
C PRO A 394 -10.61 4.31 11.28
N ARG A 395 -10.94 4.06 12.55
CA ARG A 395 -12.21 4.51 13.18
C ARG A 395 -12.20 5.99 13.55
N ASP A 396 -11.03 6.57 13.81
CA ASP A 396 -10.91 7.93 14.36
C ASP A 396 -11.07 9.03 13.30
N ASN A 397 -10.90 8.69 12.04
CA ASN A 397 -11.06 9.64 10.95
C ASN A 397 -12.49 9.68 10.45
N HIS A 398 -13.28 10.55 11.07
CA HIS A 398 -14.56 10.97 10.50
C HIS A 398 -14.30 12.13 9.52
N PRO A 399 -14.83 12.08 8.29
CA PRO A 399 -14.72 13.16 7.32
C PRO A 399 -15.50 14.40 7.79
#